data_f924fa740e9f38ad4ae866fb78044c3f
#
_entry.id   f924fa740e9f38ad4ae866fb78044c3f
#
_cell.length_a   1.000
_cell.length_b   1.000
_cell.length_c   1.000
_cell.angle_alpha   90.00
_cell.angle_beta   90.00
_cell.angle_gamma   90.00
#
_symmetry.space_group_name_H-M   'P 1'
#
loop_
_entity.id
_entity.type
_entity.pdbx_description
1 polymer ?
#
loop_
_entity_poly.entity_id
_entity_poly.type
_entity_poly.pdbx_seq_one_letter_code
_entity_poly.pdbx_strand_id
1 'polypeptide(L)'
;MIGVLKKDNGIRTFLSGDELQVNKVIADTLPKIYDSGIKEFEYDKTILSVSNEREGLKSLLIVMTLVTAMFMGCTFNAMNIISEKEDGVALINKILPMTAQSYIIQKILLGLIGSIISVVITAFICIQIDFSQILPFIFIIILSSYISALIGLFIGYFSEGLMIGIVYIKVIMILFLAPPIFFYLTVPNTSIIFKLSYFLPSSATFYGLMDLLNGHKNTIWLASFILFLHAILGSISYIFIRRRGK
;
A
#
# COMPACT_ATOMS: atom_id res chain seq x y z
N MET A 1 22.83 17.25 -12.65
CA MET A 1 23.57 18.52 -12.39
C MET A 1 24.88 18.15 -11.72
N ILE A 2 25.99 18.62 -12.16
CA ILE A 2 27.32 18.34 -11.59
C ILE A 2 27.85 19.62 -10.98
N GLY A 3 28.18 19.58 -9.69
CA GLY A 3 28.87 20.68 -9.00
C GLY A 3 30.32 20.27 -8.71
N VAL A 4 31.24 21.16 -8.96
CA VAL A 4 32.67 20.96 -8.64
C VAL A 4 33.09 22.00 -7.62
N LEU A 5 33.58 21.57 -6.49
CA LEU A 5 34.13 22.46 -5.43
C LEU A 5 35.62 22.19 -5.30
N LYS A 6 36.41 23.24 -5.45
CA LYS A 6 37.85 23.21 -5.17
C LYS A 6 38.09 23.57 -3.70
N LYS A 7 38.73 22.69 -2.96
CA LYS A 7 39.20 22.93 -1.60
C LYS A 7 40.72 22.86 -1.62
N ASP A 8 41.38 23.59 -0.69
CA ASP A 8 42.81 23.89 -0.71
C ASP A 8 43.79 22.78 -1.12
N ASN A 9 43.36 21.49 -1.04
CA ASN A 9 44.17 20.32 -1.44
C ASN A 9 43.39 19.24 -2.24
N GLY A 10 42.28 19.56 -2.87
CA GLY A 10 41.53 18.56 -3.63
C GLY A 10 40.30 19.08 -4.35
N ILE A 11 39.72 18.26 -5.21
CA ILE A 11 38.50 18.56 -5.94
C ILE A 11 37.41 17.64 -5.43
N ARG A 12 36.26 18.21 -5.02
CA ARG A 12 35.05 17.45 -4.72
C ARG A 12 34.03 17.62 -5.83
N THR A 13 33.57 16.51 -6.38
CA THR A 13 32.50 16.49 -7.37
C THR A 13 31.21 16.05 -6.71
N PHE A 14 30.13 16.81 -6.92
CA PHE A 14 28.80 16.51 -6.43
C PHE A 14 27.95 16.08 -7.62
N LEU A 15 27.31 14.92 -7.52
CA LEU A 15 26.44 14.36 -8.55
C LEU A 15 25.00 14.42 -8.10
N SER A 16 24.13 14.99 -8.91
CA SER A 16 22.68 15.01 -8.68
C SER A 16 21.94 14.76 -10.00
N GLY A 17 21.03 13.79 -10.03
CA GLY A 17 20.14 13.54 -11.15
C GLY A 17 20.03 12.06 -11.54
N ASP A 18 19.00 11.76 -12.36
CA ASP A 18 18.64 10.39 -12.77
C ASP A 18 19.60 9.75 -13.79
N GLU A 19 20.49 10.52 -14.39
CA GLU A 19 21.50 10.03 -15.34
C GLU A 19 22.77 9.56 -14.62
N LEU A 20 22.61 8.60 -13.71
CA LEU A 20 23.68 8.09 -12.84
C LEU A 20 24.91 7.59 -13.60
N GLN A 21 24.75 6.97 -14.76
CA GLN A 21 25.88 6.41 -15.52
C GLN A 21 26.73 7.50 -16.19
N VAL A 22 26.12 8.45 -16.86
CA VAL A 22 26.83 9.55 -17.53
C VAL A 22 27.48 10.46 -16.50
N ASN A 23 26.75 10.80 -15.43
CA ASN A 23 27.26 11.62 -14.34
C ASN A 23 28.43 10.94 -13.60
N LYS A 24 28.39 9.61 -13.44
CA LYS A 24 29.47 8.82 -12.84
C LYS A 24 30.73 8.82 -13.70
N VAL A 25 30.60 8.65 -15.02
CA VAL A 25 31.72 8.72 -15.96
C VAL A 25 32.37 10.11 -15.94
N ILE A 26 31.57 11.19 -15.93
CA ILE A 26 32.10 12.56 -15.87
C ILE A 26 32.77 12.82 -14.53
N ALA A 27 32.20 12.37 -13.40
CA ALA A 27 32.81 12.52 -12.09
C ALA A 27 34.12 11.73 -11.92
N ASP A 28 34.26 10.61 -12.60
CA ASP A 28 35.47 9.79 -12.57
C ASP A 28 36.54 10.31 -13.55
N THR A 29 36.15 11.02 -14.61
CA THR A 29 37.09 11.57 -15.62
C THR A 29 37.56 12.98 -15.30
N LEU A 30 36.73 13.84 -14.70
CA LEU A 30 37.11 15.21 -14.34
C LEU A 30 38.32 15.30 -13.41
N PRO A 31 38.43 14.50 -12.33
CA PRO A 31 39.63 14.48 -11.49
C PRO A 31 40.85 14.03 -12.28
N LYS A 32 40.75 13.01 -13.15
CA LYS A 32 41.86 12.49 -13.97
C LYS A 32 42.38 13.50 -14.98
N ILE A 33 41.48 14.30 -15.58
CA ILE A 33 41.87 15.37 -16.52
C ILE A 33 42.59 16.52 -15.78
N TYR A 34 42.13 16.82 -14.57
CA TYR A 34 42.73 17.86 -13.75
C TYR A 34 44.12 17.42 -13.19
N ASP A 35 44.24 16.13 -12.87
CA ASP A 35 45.45 15.53 -12.28
C ASP A 35 46.59 15.30 -13.30
N SER A 36 46.28 15.32 -14.59
CA SER A 36 47.31 15.20 -15.65
C SER A 36 48.31 16.37 -15.65
N GLY A 37 48.11 17.40 -14.85
CA GLY A 37 48.98 18.57 -14.72
C GLY A 37 49.52 18.86 -13.32
N ILE A 38 49.13 18.15 -12.27
CA ILE A 38 49.45 18.52 -10.87
C ILE A 38 49.79 17.26 -10.06
N LYS A 39 50.97 17.22 -9.47
CA LYS A 39 51.43 16.14 -8.60
C LYS A 39 50.58 16.06 -7.32
N GLU A 40 50.15 14.84 -6.98
CA GLU A 40 49.60 14.37 -5.71
C GLU A 40 48.47 15.20 -5.12
N PHE A 41 47.21 14.89 -5.52
CA PHE A 41 46.02 15.25 -4.76
C PHE A 41 45.28 13.98 -4.29
N GLU A 42 45.17 13.83 -2.97
CA GLU A 42 44.27 12.88 -2.35
C GLU A 42 42.83 13.43 -2.48
N TYR A 43 41.98 12.79 -3.31
CA TYR A 43 40.60 13.19 -3.45
C TYR A 43 39.70 12.22 -2.67
N ASP A 44 38.92 12.78 -1.80
CA ASP A 44 37.87 12.05 -1.10
C ASP A 44 36.58 12.11 -1.93
N LYS A 45 36.18 10.93 -2.47
CA LYS A 45 34.96 10.79 -3.26
C LYS A 45 33.77 10.54 -2.33
N THR A 46 33.13 11.59 -1.88
CA THR A 46 31.87 11.46 -1.15
C THR A 46 30.71 11.56 -2.15
N ILE A 47 30.08 10.44 -2.45
CA ILE A 47 28.82 10.42 -3.18
C ILE A 47 27.75 10.84 -2.18
N LEU A 48 27.40 12.10 -2.17
CA LEU A 48 26.19 12.55 -1.50
C LEU A 48 25.01 12.08 -2.37
N SER A 49 24.38 10.97 -1.98
CA SER A 49 23.06 10.68 -2.47
C SER A 49 22.18 11.86 -2.00
N VAL A 50 21.90 12.79 -2.90
CA VAL A 50 20.77 13.70 -2.70
C VAL A 50 19.61 12.78 -2.46
N SER A 51 19.11 12.79 -1.23
CA SER A 51 18.07 11.91 -0.75
C SER A 51 16.98 11.83 -1.80
N ASN A 52 16.60 10.63 -2.15
CA ASN A 52 15.61 10.31 -3.14
C ASN A 52 14.21 10.81 -2.73
N GLU A 53 14.05 12.12 -2.53
CA GLU A 53 12.72 12.70 -2.31
C GLU A 53 11.77 12.31 -3.44
N ARG A 54 12.29 12.24 -4.67
CA ARG A 54 11.51 11.76 -5.82
C ARG A 54 11.20 10.28 -5.75
N GLU A 55 12.13 9.44 -5.32
CA GLU A 55 11.89 8.00 -5.15
C GLU A 55 10.93 7.73 -3.99
N GLY A 56 11.08 8.45 -2.88
CA GLY A 56 10.15 8.38 -1.77
C GLY A 56 8.73 8.81 -2.15
N LEU A 57 8.59 9.90 -2.91
CA LEU A 57 7.31 10.35 -3.44
C LEU A 57 6.71 9.35 -4.43
N LYS A 58 7.53 8.78 -5.32
CA LYS A 58 7.10 7.76 -6.28
C LYS A 58 6.58 6.52 -5.55
N SER A 59 7.33 5.99 -4.57
CA SER A 59 6.91 4.84 -3.75
C SER A 59 5.61 5.13 -3.02
N LEU A 60 5.46 6.31 -2.44
CA LEU A 60 4.24 6.74 -1.76
C LEU A 60 3.04 6.76 -2.71
N LEU A 61 3.17 7.36 -3.90
CA LEU A 61 2.10 7.40 -4.91
C LEU A 61 1.72 5.99 -5.39
N ILE A 62 2.70 5.11 -5.61
CA ILE A 62 2.45 3.73 -6.00
C ILE A 62 1.67 3.00 -4.91
N VAL A 63 2.09 3.11 -3.65
CA VAL A 63 1.41 2.45 -2.52
C VAL A 63 -0.01 3.00 -2.34
N MET A 64 -0.21 4.32 -2.44
CA MET A 64 -1.55 4.92 -2.41
C MET A 64 -2.46 4.33 -3.49
N THR A 65 -1.94 4.21 -4.72
CA THR A 65 -2.70 3.65 -5.84
C THR A 65 -3.04 2.18 -5.60
N LEU A 66 -2.10 1.38 -5.08
CA LEU A 66 -2.35 -0.02 -4.74
C LEU A 66 -3.38 -0.20 -3.63
N VAL A 67 -3.28 0.59 -2.55
CA VAL A 67 -4.26 0.54 -1.45
C VAL A 67 -5.65 0.94 -1.95
N THR A 68 -5.74 1.94 -2.83
CA THR A 68 -7.00 2.32 -3.48
C THR A 68 -7.54 1.19 -4.36
N ALA A 69 -6.68 0.53 -5.14
CA ALA A 69 -7.06 -0.62 -5.96
C ALA A 69 -7.58 -1.79 -5.11
N MET A 70 -6.95 -2.06 -3.95
CA MET A 70 -7.44 -3.06 -2.99
C MET A 70 -8.83 -2.71 -2.45
N PHE A 71 -9.10 -1.42 -2.23
CA PHE A 71 -10.39 -0.95 -1.73
C PHE A 71 -11.53 -1.14 -2.73
N MET A 72 -11.25 -1.38 -4.02
CA MET A 72 -12.27 -1.73 -5.01
C MET A 72 -13.06 -2.98 -4.62
N GLY A 73 -12.43 -3.94 -3.92
CA GLY A 73 -13.13 -5.11 -3.38
C GLY A 73 -14.23 -4.77 -2.39
N CYS A 74 -13.99 -3.77 -1.55
CA CYS A 74 -15.02 -3.23 -0.66
C CYS A 74 -16.18 -2.65 -1.45
N THR A 75 -15.88 -1.83 -2.46
CA THR A 75 -16.89 -1.18 -3.30
C THR A 75 -17.74 -2.20 -4.05
N PHE A 76 -17.12 -3.16 -4.73
CA PHE A 76 -17.83 -4.22 -5.46
C PHE A 76 -18.74 -5.03 -4.54
N ASN A 77 -18.24 -5.42 -3.37
CA ASN A 77 -19.01 -6.22 -2.44
C ASN A 77 -20.18 -5.43 -1.83
N ALA A 78 -19.94 -4.20 -1.37
CA ALA A 78 -20.97 -3.34 -0.80
C ALA A 78 -22.08 -3.04 -1.83
N MET A 79 -21.69 -2.62 -3.03
CA MET A 79 -22.65 -2.30 -4.10
C MET A 79 -23.49 -3.50 -4.51
N ASN A 80 -22.86 -4.69 -4.64
CA ASN A 80 -23.58 -5.90 -4.95
C ASN A 80 -24.64 -6.25 -3.89
N ILE A 81 -24.32 -6.10 -2.59
CA ILE A 81 -25.27 -6.39 -1.51
C ILE A 81 -26.40 -5.35 -1.48
N ILE A 82 -26.06 -4.07 -1.72
CA ILE A 82 -27.06 -3.00 -1.71
C ILE A 82 -28.02 -3.14 -2.88
N SER A 83 -27.50 -3.41 -4.08
CA SER A 83 -28.30 -3.67 -5.27
C SER A 83 -29.27 -4.84 -5.07
N GLU A 84 -28.82 -5.96 -4.48
CA GLU A 84 -29.71 -7.06 -4.14
C GLU A 84 -30.82 -6.70 -3.16
N LYS A 85 -30.58 -5.75 -2.26
CA LYS A 85 -31.61 -5.25 -1.34
C LYS A 85 -32.66 -4.40 -2.08
N GLU A 86 -32.22 -3.50 -2.95
CA GLU A 86 -33.09 -2.61 -3.72
C GLU A 86 -33.94 -3.37 -4.74
N ASP A 87 -33.34 -4.36 -5.42
CA ASP A 87 -34.00 -5.18 -6.42
C ASP A 87 -34.94 -6.24 -5.81
N GLY A 88 -35.01 -6.33 -4.48
CA GLY A 88 -35.82 -7.33 -3.80
C GLY A 88 -35.26 -8.76 -3.84
N VAL A 89 -34.11 -8.96 -4.47
CA VAL A 89 -33.43 -10.27 -4.55
C VAL A 89 -33.07 -10.80 -3.16
N ALA A 90 -32.84 -9.90 -2.21
CA ALA A 90 -32.60 -10.28 -0.81
C ALA A 90 -33.77 -11.04 -0.17
N LEU A 91 -35.02 -10.81 -0.62
CA LEU A 91 -36.22 -11.57 -0.19
C LEU A 91 -36.21 -12.97 -0.83
N ILE A 92 -35.85 -13.08 -2.10
CA ILE A 92 -35.76 -14.35 -2.82
C ILE A 92 -34.69 -15.24 -2.18
N ASN A 93 -33.55 -14.65 -1.79
CA ASN A 93 -32.46 -15.35 -1.11
C ASN A 93 -32.87 -15.94 0.27
N LYS A 94 -33.92 -15.41 0.91
CA LYS A 94 -34.49 -15.98 2.15
C LYS A 94 -35.32 -17.24 1.91
N ILE A 95 -35.86 -17.38 0.72
CA ILE A 95 -36.71 -18.53 0.33
C ILE A 95 -35.87 -19.67 -0.26
N LEU A 96 -34.73 -19.34 -0.85
CA LEU A 96 -33.80 -20.31 -1.38
C LEU A 96 -33.17 -21.15 -0.24
N PRO A 97 -32.90 -22.45 -0.46
CA PRO A 97 -32.26 -23.31 0.54
C PRO A 97 -30.78 -23.04 0.70
N MET A 98 -30.40 -21.77 0.74
CA MET A 98 -29.02 -21.32 0.90
C MET A 98 -28.72 -21.01 2.37
N THR A 99 -27.65 -21.59 2.88
CA THR A 99 -27.23 -21.31 4.25
C THR A 99 -26.68 -19.89 4.36
N ALA A 100 -26.85 -19.29 5.55
CA ALA A 100 -26.28 -17.96 5.82
C ALA A 100 -24.76 -17.88 5.61
N GLN A 101 -24.04 -18.99 5.86
CA GLN A 101 -22.62 -19.07 5.65
C GLN A 101 -22.26 -19.07 4.17
N SER A 102 -22.98 -19.82 3.34
CA SER A 102 -22.80 -19.85 1.90
C SER A 102 -22.94 -18.47 1.28
N TYR A 103 -23.95 -17.71 1.70
CA TYR A 103 -24.14 -16.32 1.27
C TYR A 103 -22.94 -15.43 1.61
N ILE A 104 -22.43 -15.51 2.86
CA ILE A 104 -21.27 -14.70 3.29
C ILE A 104 -20.05 -15.06 2.46
N ILE A 105 -19.77 -16.34 2.27
CA ILE A 105 -18.61 -16.82 1.50
C ILE A 105 -18.68 -16.30 0.06
N GLN A 106 -19.84 -16.39 -0.59
CA GLN A 106 -20.02 -15.87 -1.95
C GLN A 106 -19.70 -14.37 -2.05
N LYS A 107 -20.18 -13.57 -1.07
CA LYS A 107 -19.93 -12.12 -1.06
C LYS A 107 -18.46 -11.81 -0.81
N ILE A 108 -17.81 -12.50 0.14
CA ILE A 108 -16.38 -12.35 0.37
C ILE A 108 -15.58 -12.69 -0.88
N LEU A 109 -15.90 -13.82 -1.54
CA LEU A 109 -15.22 -14.23 -2.75
C LEU A 109 -15.35 -13.19 -3.88
N LEU A 110 -16.54 -12.65 -4.07
CA LEU A 110 -16.78 -11.63 -5.08
C LEU A 110 -15.93 -10.38 -4.81
N GLY A 111 -15.92 -9.85 -3.58
CA GLY A 111 -15.10 -8.71 -3.20
C GLY A 111 -13.60 -9.01 -3.29
N LEU A 112 -13.18 -10.22 -2.88
CA LEU A 112 -11.78 -10.65 -2.92
C LEU A 112 -11.26 -10.76 -4.35
N ILE A 113 -12.02 -11.39 -5.24
CA ILE A 113 -11.67 -11.54 -6.67
C ILE A 113 -11.57 -10.16 -7.32
N GLY A 114 -12.56 -9.29 -7.12
CA GLY A 114 -12.56 -7.93 -7.66
C GLY A 114 -11.36 -7.11 -7.17
N SER A 115 -11.01 -7.22 -5.89
CA SER A 115 -9.83 -6.58 -5.31
C SER A 115 -8.54 -7.12 -5.92
N ILE A 116 -8.35 -8.44 -5.97
CA ILE A 116 -7.13 -9.07 -6.49
C ILE A 116 -6.93 -8.67 -7.96
N ILE A 117 -7.97 -8.73 -8.79
CA ILE A 117 -7.87 -8.32 -10.20
C ILE A 117 -7.42 -6.87 -10.31
N SER A 118 -8.05 -5.96 -9.56
CA SER A 118 -7.70 -4.53 -9.58
C SER A 118 -6.25 -4.29 -9.14
N VAL A 119 -5.81 -4.95 -8.07
CA VAL A 119 -4.44 -4.82 -7.56
C VAL A 119 -3.41 -5.40 -8.50
N VAL A 120 -3.67 -6.59 -9.07
CA VAL A 120 -2.73 -7.24 -10.00
C VAL A 120 -2.52 -6.37 -11.23
N ILE A 121 -3.59 -5.84 -11.82
CA ILE A 121 -3.50 -4.91 -12.97
C ILE A 121 -2.67 -3.67 -12.57
N THR A 122 -2.97 -3.06 -11.43
CA THR A 122 -2.26 -1.88 -10.94
C THR A 122 -0.78 -2.18 -10.66
N ALA A 123 -0.49 -3.30 -10.02
CA ALA A 123 0.88 -3.70 -9.71
C ALA A 123 1.69 -3.96 -10.97
N PHE A 124 1.11 -4.62 -11.96
CA PHE A 124 1.77 -4.88 -13.24
C PHE A 124 2.17 -3.61 -13.98
N ILE A 125 1.37 -2.54 -13.84
CA ILE A 125 1.66 -1.25 -14.48
C ILE A 125 2.65 -0.41 -13.68
N CYS A 126 2.55 -0.44 -12.33
CA CYS A 126 3.24 0.52 -11.47
C CYS A 126 4.54 0.00 -10.85
N ILE A 127 4.73 -1.33 -10.74
CA ILE A 127 5.82 -1.90 -9.95
C ILE A 127 6.64 -2.89 -10.79
N GLN A 128 7.96 -2.81 -10.62
CA GLN A 128 8.88 -3.88 -10.98
C GLN A 128 9.24 -4.62 -9.70
N ILE A 129 8.67 -5.80 -9.50
CA ILE A 129 8.86 -6.60 -8.28
C ILE A 129 9.98 -7.61 -8.53
N ASP A 130 10.98 -7.61 -7.66
CA ASP A 130 11.99 -8.65 -7.64
C ASP A 130 11.38 -10.01 -7.24
N PHE A 131 11.89 -11.08 -7.84
CA PHE A 131 11.38 -12.43 -7.58
C PHE A 131 11.36 -12.79 -6.08
N SER A 132 12.31 -12.29 -5.30
CA SER A 132 12.38 -12.50 -3.85
C SER A 132 11.28 -11.82 -3.05
N GLN A 133 10.58 -10.83 -3.63
CA GLN A 133 9.54 -10.02 -2.98
C GLN A 133 8.13 -10.46 -3.37
N ILE A 134 8.00 -11.33 -4.37
CA ILE A 134 6.69 -11.80 -4.87
C ILE A 134 5.88 -12.49 -3.76
N LEU A 135 6.51 -13.37 -2.99
CA LEU A 135 5.81 -14.13 -1.95
C LEU A 135 5.21 -13.23 -0.86
N PRO A 136 5.97 -12.34 -0.19
CA PRO A 136 5.39 -11.42 0.80
C PRO A 136 4.37 -10.46 0.19
N PHE A 137 4.55 -10.03 -1.06
CA PHE A 137 3.60 -9.21 -1.78
C PHE A 137 2.25 -9.89 -1.94
N ILE A 138 2.23 -11.15 -2.37
CA ILE A 138 1.01 -11.97 -2.51
C ILE A 138 0.29 -12.09 -1.17
N PHE A 139 1.02 -12.35 -0.07
CA PHE A 139 0.42 -12.44 1.27
C PHE A 139 -0.27 -11.14 1.68
N ILE A 140 0.38 -10.00 1.51
CA ILE A 140 -0.21 -8.69 1.83
C ILE A 140 -1.46 -8.46 0.98
N ILE A 141 -1.40 -8.72 -0.33
CA ILE A 141 -2.54 -8.52 -1.23
C ILE A 141 -3.72 -9.38 -0.80
N ILE A 142 -3.53 -10.67 -0.57
CA ILE A 142 -4.63 -11.58 -0.23
C ILE A 142 -5.27 -11.15 1.09
N LEU A 143 -4.49 -10.87 2.12
CA LEU A 143 -5.01 -10.47 3.43
C LEU A 143 -5.72 -9.11 3.38
N SER A 144 -5.13 -8.13 2.71
CA SER A 144 -5.72 -6.80 2.57
C SER A 144 -6.98 -6.82 1.71
N SER A 145 -6.98 -7.59 0.63
CA SER A 145 -8.17 -7.79 -0.22
C SER A 145 -9.31 -8.47 0.53
N TYR A 146 -8.98 -9.43 1.39
CA TYR A 146 -9.95 -10.09 2.26
C TYR A 146 -10.57 -9.12 3.26
N ILE A 147 -9.73 -8.28 3.91
CA ILE A 147 -10.22 -7.25 4.83
C ILE A 147 -11.08 -6.22 4.10
N SER A 148 -10.68 -5.80 2.92
CA SER A 148 -11.46 -4.89 2.07
C SER A 148 -12.84 -5.48 1.74
N ALA A 149 -12.89 -6.77 1.36
CA ALA A 149 -14.15 -7.47 1.11
C ALA A 149 -15.03 -7.56 2.38
N LEU A 150 -14.44 -7.80 3.56
CA LEU A 150 -15.16 -7.78 4.84
C LEU A 150 -15.76 -6.40 5.13
N ILE A 151 -15.00 -5.32 4.93
CA ILE A 151 -15.51 -3.96 5.10
C ILE A 151 -16.72 -3.72 4.17
N GLY A 152 -16.62 -4.20 2.93
CA GLY A 152 -17.74 -4.17 1.98
C GLY A 152 -19.00 -4.90 2.48
N LEU A 153 -18.82 -6.07 3.15
CA LEU A 153 -19.93 -6.76 3.82
C LEU A 153 -20.59 -5.92 4.91
N PHE A 154 -19.80 -5.23 5.76
CA PHE A 154 -20.34 -4.36 6.78
C PHE A 154 -21.12 -3.19 6.18
N ILE A 155 -20.56 -2.52 5.18
CA ILE A 155 -21.24 -1.43 4.48
C ILE A 155 -22.54 -1.93 3.87
N GLY A 156 -22.48 -3.04 3.12
CA GLY A 156 -23.67 -3.62 2.51
C GLY A 156 -24.73 -4.03 3.54
N TYR A 157 -24.32 -4.50 4.71
CA TYR A 157 -25.25 -4.85 5.79
C TYR A 157 -25.96 -3.63 6.38
N PHE A 158 -25.20 -2.57 6.70
CA PHE A 158 -25.71 -1.38 7.37
C PHE A 158 -26.40 -0.38 6.43
N SER A 159 -26.15 -0.46 5.13
CA SER A 159 -26.79 0.45 4.17
C SER A 159 -28.22 0.05 3.89
N GLU A 160 -29.13 1.01 3.98
CA GLU A 160 -30.55 0.82 3.68
C GLU A 160 -30.87 0.99 2.18
N GLY A 161 -30.02 1.70 1.45
CA GLY A 161 -30.14 1.93 0.01
C GLY A 161 -28.87 2.45 -0.63
N LEU A 162 -28.90 2.60 -1.97
CA LEU A 162 -27.74 2.92 -2.80
C LEU A 162 -27.08 4.24 -2.38
N MET A 163 -27.84 5.29 -2.16
CA MET A 163 -27.31 6.61 -1.80
C MET A 163 -26.51 6.58 -0.48
N ILE A 164 -27.08 5.92 0.54
CA ILE A 164 -26.44 5.77 1.85
C ILE A 164 -25.16 4.90 1.70
N GLY A 165 -25.24 3.83 0.92
CA GLY A 165 -24.12 2.97 0.65
C GLY A 165 -22.94 3.69 0.00
N ILE A 166 -23.21 4.53 -1.01
CA ILE A 166 -22.18 5.34 -1.66
C ILE A 166 -21.51 6.29 -0.65
N VAL A 167 -22.27 6.92 0.22
CA VAL A 167 -21.70 7.79 1.27
C VAL A 167 -20.80 7.01 2.21
N TYR A 168 -21.25 5.84 2.70
CA TYR A 168 -20.45 4.99 3.58
C TYR A 168 -19.15 4.53 2.89
N ILE A 169 -19.22 4.10 1.62
CA ILE A 169 -18.04 3.70 0.86
C ILE A 169 -17.03 4.86 0.80
N LYS A 170 -17.48 6.08 0.46
CA LYS A 170 -16.59 7.26 0.38
C LYS A 170 -15.97 7.62 1.72
N VAL A 171 -16.75 7.65 2.79
CA VAL A 171 -16.26 7.97 4.14
C VAL A 171 -15.22 6.95 4.58
N ILE A 172 -15.52 5.66 4.42
CA ILE A 172 -14.59 4.60 4.82
C ILE A 172 -13.34 4.59 3.94
N MET A 173 -13.45 4.91 2.65
CA MET A 173 -12.28 5.04 1.78
C MET A 173 -11.34 6.15 2.26
N ILE A 174 -11.87 7.29 2.69
CA ILE A 174 -11.07 8.37 3.26
C ILE A 174 -10.42 7.91 4.57
N LEU A 175 -11.18 7.27 5.47
CA LEU A 175 -10.65 6.72 6.72
C LEU A 175 -9.63 5.59 6.50
N PHE A 176 -9.67 4.93 5.36
CA PHE A 176 -8.73 3.87 5.02
C PHE A 176 -7.41 4.43 4.46
N LEU A 177 -7.45 5.55 3.73
CA LEU A 177 -6.29 6.15 3.08
C LEU A 177 -5.62 7.24 3.90
N ALA A 178 -6.39 8.15 4.48
CA ALA A 178 -5.83 9.35 5.10
C ALA A 178 -4.96 9.08 6.35
N PRO A 179 -5.38 8.25 7.32
CA PRO A 179 -4.59 8.03 8.52
C PRO A 179 -3.19 7.43 8.26
N PRO A 180 -3.03 6.35 7.48
CA PRO A 180 -1.69 5.78 7.24
C PRO A 180 -0.75 6.77 6.57
N ILE A 181 -1.25 7.56 5.63
CA ILE A 181 -0.46 8.60 4.96
C ILE A 181 -0.05 9.68 5.94
N PHE A 182 -1.00 10.18 6.74
CA PHE A 182 -0.72 11.20 7.74
C PHE A 182 0.34 10.73 8.74
N PHE A 183 0.18 9.55 9.33
CA PHE A 183 1.16 9.02 10.29
C PHE A 183 2.52 8.76 9.65
N TYR A 184 2.55 8.26 8.42
CA TYR A 184 3.81 8.02 7.71
C TYR A 184 4.60 9.30 7.44
N LEU A 185 3.91 10.41 7.11
CA LEU A 185 4.55 11.68 6.77
C LEU A 185 4.91 12.53 8.00
N THR A 186 4.17 12.39 9.11
CA THR A 186 4.29 13.33 10.25
C THR A 186 4.90 12.73 11.50
N VAL A 187 4.85 11.39 11.66
CA VAL A 187 5.24 10.73 12.90
C VAL A 187 6.49 9.87 12.68
N PRO A 188 7.54 10.02 13.50
CA PRO A 188 8.71 9.15 13.42
C PRO A 188 8.35 7.68 13.67
N ASN A 189 8.94 6.76 12.89
CA ASN A 189 8.67 5.31 12.97
C ASN A 189 8.97 4.68 14.34
N THR A 190 9.80 5.34 15.16
CA THR A 190 10.14 4.91 16.52
C THR A 190 9.09 5.27 17.56
N SER A 191 8.16 6.18 17.24
CA SER A 191 7.14 6.69 18.15
C SER A 191 6.10 5.61 18.51
N ILE A 192 5.59 5.66 19.74
CA ILE A 192 4.46 4.85 20.20
C ILE A 192 3.21 5.15 19.37
N ILE A 193 2.99 6.41 18.98
CA ILE A 193 1.86 6.86 18.17
C ILE A 193 1.90 6.18 16.80
N PHE A 194 3.08 6.05 16.18
CA PHE A 194 3.23 5.31 14.93
C PHE A 194 2.85 3.83 15.09
N LYS A 195 3.24 3.21 16.20
CA LYS A 195 2.87 1.82 16.50
C LYS A 195 1.36 1.65 16.73
N LEU A 196 0.72 2.62 17.36
CA LEU A 196 -0.74 2.64 17.54
C LEU A 196 -1.49 2.73 16.21
N SER A 197 -0.91 3.32 15.16
CA SER A 197 -1.54 3.38 13.85
C SER A 197 -1.78 2.00 13.23
N TYR A 198 -1.01 0.98 13.62
CA TYR A 198 -1.23 -0.41 13.21
C TYR A 198 -2.55 -1.01 13.72
N PHE A 199 -3.26 -0.33 14.62
CA PHE A 199 -4.64 -0.70 14.97
C PHE A 199 -5.60 -0.57 13.79
N LEU A 200 -5.26 0.24 12.79
CA LEU A 200 -5.99 0.33 11.53
C LEU A 200 -5.41 -0.68 10.53
N PRO A 201 -6.23 -1.55 9.94
CA PRO A 201 -5.77 -2.52 8.96
C PRO A 201 -5.17 -1.86 7.70
N SER A 202 -5.64 -0.66 7.35
CA SER A 202 -5.09 0.12 6.25
C SER A 202 -3.65 0.55 6.49
N SER A 203 -3.29 0.87 7.73
CA SER A 203 -1.92 1.25 8.08
C SER A 203 -0.97 0.07 7.93
N ALA A 204 -1.38 -1.11 8.37
CA ALA A 204 -0.57 -2.33 8.20
C ALA A 204 -0.38 -2.66 6.71
N THR A 205 -1.41 -2.50 5.88
CA THR A 205 -1.31 -2.66 4.42
C THR A 205 -0.35 -1.64 3.80
N PHE A 206 -0.54 -0.37 4.14
CA PHE A 206 0.25 0.74 3.60
C PHE A 206 1.74 0.61 3.96
N TYR A 207 2.05 0.38 5.25
CA TYR A 207 3.43 0.26 5.70
C TYR A 207 4.09 -1.01 5.18
N GLY A 208 3.35 -2.13 5.12
CA GLY A 208 3.87 -3.37 4.54
C GLY A 208 4.24 -3.23 3.07
N LEU A 209 3.47 -2.48 2.28
CA LEU A 209 3.78 -2.18 0.89
C LEU A 209 4.94 -1.17 0.75
N MET A 210 5.01 -0.15 1.62
CA MET A 210 6.14 0.79 1.64
C MET A 210 7.45 0.09 1.96
N ASP A 211 7.46 -0.78 2.97
CA ASP A 211 8.63 -1.57 3.36
C ASP A 211 9.06 -2.54 2.26
N LEU A 212 8.08 -3.10 1.54
CA LEU A 212 8.34 -3.97 0.39
C LEU A 212 9.05 -3.21 -0.73
N LEU A 213 8.56 -2.02 -1.11
CA LEU A 213 9.18 -1.20 -2.15
C LEU A 213 10.55 -0.67 -1.73
N ASN A 214 10.75 -0.41 -0.43
CA ASN A 214 12.02 0.05 0.12
C ASN A 214 13.01 -1.08 0.46
N GLY A 215 12.63 -2.35 0.27
CA GLY A 215 13.49 -3.52 0.49
C GLY A 215 13.67 -3.94 1.95
N HIS A 216 12.86 -3.44 2.89
CA HIS A 216 12.93 -3.77 4.30
C HIS A 216 12.20 -5.09 4.63
N LYS A 217 12.89 -6.23 4.54
CA LYS A 217 12.28 -7.57 4.65
C LYS A 217 11.69 -7.92 6.02
N ASN A 218 12.24 -7.41 7.11
CA ASN A 218 11.84 -7.83 8.46
C ASN A 218 10.46 -7.30 8.90
N THR A 219 10.08 -6.11 8.46
CA THR A 219 8.82 -5.45 8.80
C THR A 219 7.63 -5.97 8.02
N ILE A 220 7.86 -6.56 6.84
CA ILE A 220 6.81 -7.10 5.98
C ILE A 220 6.03 -8.24 6.65
N TRP A 221 6.74 -9.14 7.32
CA TRP A 221 6.12 -10.26 8.03
C TRP A 221 5.29 -9.80 9.24
N LEU A 222 5.75 -8.75 9.93
CA LEU A 222 4.98 -8.13 11.02
C LEU A 222 3.67 -7.54 10.47
N ALA A 223 3.72 -6.79 9.38
CA ALA A 223 2.52 -6.22 8.73
C ALA A 223 1.55 -7.33 8.31
N SER A 224 2.05 -8.41 7.71
CA SER A 224 1.24 -9.56 7.32
C SER A 224 0.58 -10.24 8.52
N PHE A 225 1.28 -10.40 9.63
CA PHE A 225 0.73 -10.96 10.87
C PHE A 225 -0.37 -10.07 11.45
N ILE A 226 -0.17 -8.76 11.49
CA ILE A 226 -1.17 -7.80 11.95
C ILE A 226 -2.43 -7.86 11.08
N LEU A 227 -2.26 -7.92 9.74
CA LEU A 227 -3.38 -8.07 8.81
C LEU A 227 -4.15 -9.38 9.04
N PHE A 228 -3.44 -10.46 9.30
CA PHE A 228 -4.07 -11.75 9.63
C PHE A 228 -4.94 -11.66 10.89
N LEU A 229 -4.45 -10.99 11.95
CA LEU A 229 -5.25 -10.74 13.15
C LEU A 229 -6.50 -9.90 12.84
N HIS A 230 -6.37 -8.84 12.05
CA HIS A 230 -7.53 -8.02 11.64
C HIS A 230 -8.54 -8.81 10.81
N ALA A 231 -8.07 -9.72 9.94
CA ALA A 231 -8.94 -10.58 9.15
C ALA A 231 -9.78 -11.52 10.05
N ILE A 232 -9.16 -12.11 11.07
CA ILE A 232 -9.85 -12.97 12.06
C ILE A 232 -10.84 -12.13 12.87
N LEU A 233 -10.42 -11.01 13.46
CA LEU A 233 -11.26 -10.15 14.27
C LEU A 233 -12.45 -9.61 13.47
N GLY A 234 -12.23 -9.16 12.23
CA GLY A 234 -13.28 -8.70 11.34
C GLY A 234 -14.31 -9.79 11.00
N SER A 235 -13.85 -11.00 10.74
CA SER A 235 -14.71 -12.16 10.45
C SER A 235 -15.58 -12.53 11.65
N ILE A 236 -14.99 -12.60 12.83
CA ILE A 236 -15.72 -12.90 14.09
C ILE A 236 -16.75 -11.80 14.36
N SER A 237 -16.35 -10.53 14.23
CA SER A 237 -17.24 -9.38 14.47
C SER A 237 -18.43 -9.41 13.52
N TYR A 238 -18.23 -9.72 12.24
CA TYR A 238 -19.31 -9.80 11.28
C TYR A 238 -20.32 -10.92 11.61
N ILE A 239 -19.80 -12.11 11.95
CA ILE A 239 -20.64 -13.25 12.34
C ILE A 239 -21.47 -12.93 13.58
N PHE A 240 -20.88 -12.24 14.57
CA PHE A 240 -21.55 -11.88 15.82
C PHE A 240 -22.65 -10.84 15.59
N ILE A 241 -22.39 -9.79 14.83
CA ILE A 241 -23.37 -8.73 14.50
C ILE A 241 -24.55 -9.33 13.74
N ARG A 242 -24.29 -10.19 12.76
CA ARG A 242 -25.35 -10.83 11.98
C ARG A 242 -26.22 -11.78 12.80
N ARG A 243 -25.66 -12.44 13.83
CA ARG A 243 -26.44 -13.31 14.74
C ARG A 243 -27.38 -12.52 15.63
N ARG A 244 -27.01 -11.28 16.01
CA ARG A 244 -27.87 -10.42 16.84
C ARG A 244 -28.95 -9.68 16.05
N GLY A 245 -28.79 -9.52 14.75
CA GLY A 245 -29.75 -8.88 13.87
C GLY A 245 -30.87 -9.80 13.33
N LYS A 246 -30.89 -11.07 13.79
CA LYS A 246 -31.98 -12.02 13.59
C LYS A 246 -32.88 -12.07 14.84
#